data_23d0a029c81d11a9aee4e114e58ccbcf
#
_entry.id   23d0a029c81d11a9aee4e114e58ccbcf
#
_cell.length_a   1.000
_cell.length_b   1.000
_cell.length_c   1.000
_cell.angle_alpha   90.00
_cell.angle_beta   90.00
_cell.angle_gamma   90.00
#
_symmetry.space_group_name_H-M   'P 1'
#
loop_
_entity.id
_entity.type
_entity.pdbx_description
1 polymer ?
#
loop_
_entity_poly.entity_id
_entity_poly.type
_entity_poly.pdbx_seq_one_letter_code
_entity_poly.pdbx_strand_id
1 'polypeptide(L)'
;ILEARARESLDEVLVIASALSVQDVRDRPMDMQAQADQAHAKFDDDRSEFSGYLTLWKWINDAKGGEGTHKLSNRQYEQLLRQNFVNIRRVREWRDIYSQLHTVVAEHKWRLNAAPASYEQIHLSMLSGLLGNIGWKTEGDEVAQTEYLGARGIKFHRHPGAHLRKKPGRWIVCAELVETTRLFGRGIANIEPQWLEEVGAHLLRKQLLDPHWEKKAAEVVALERATLYGLVVYSGRRVGFDKVDPQAAREMFIRQALVAGDLLPEMHKRLPFLAANEKLIAKVESLEHKSRRQDVLVDEELIYAFYDQQVQPELCNGRSFENWYRAAAQARPELLKLTRDELMRPEAAGIHTSAFQLSPIPIPAPTTTLSHQSA
;
A
#
# COMPACT_ATOMS: atom_id res chain seq x y z
N ILE A 1 8.00 13.93 15.80
CA ILE A 1 7.53 15.20 16.40
C ILE A 1 6.89 16.11 15.34
N LEU A 2 7.50 16.33 14.17
CA LEU A 2 6.89 17.14 13.10
C LEU A 2 5.54 16.61 12.66
N GLU A 3 5.45 15.30 12.41
CA GLU A 3 4.21 14.62 12.06
C GLU A 3 3.16 14.73 13.19
N ALA A 4 3.60 14.59 14.43
CA ALA A 4 2.71 14.71 15.59
C ALA A 4 2.10 16.11 15.72
N ARG A 5 2.87 17.15 15.40
CA ARG A 5 2.37 18.51 15.31
C ARG A 5 1.30 18.65 14.21
N ALA A 6 1.58 18.13 13.04
CA ALA A 6 0.66 18.19 11.90
C ALA A 6 -0.66 17.44 12.16
N ARG A 7 -0.61 16.38 13.00
CA ARG A 7 -1.75 15.54 13.34
C ARG A 7 -2.39 15.87 14.69
N GLU A 8 -2.02 16.98 15.31
CA GLU A 8 -2.56 17.40 16.62
C GLU A 8 -2.45 16.31 17.69
N SER A 9 -1.29 15.63 17.76
CA SER A 9 -0.97 14.59 18.73
C SER A 9 0.36 14.83 19.45
N LEU A 10 0.79 16.09 19.51
CA LEU A 10 2.12 16.44 20.00
C LEU A 10 2.28 16.11 21.48
N ASP A 11 1.27 16.37 22.31
CA ASP A 11 1.30 16.07 23.74
C ASP A 11 1.59 14.61 24.02
N GLU A 12 0.82 13.72 23.39
CA GLU A 12 0.93 12.28 23.59
C GLU A 12 2.23 11.74 23.03
N VAL A 13 2.65 12.23 21.86
CA VAL A 13 3.90 11.79 21.22
C VAL A 13 5.13 12.24 22.01
N LEU A 14 5.13 13.39 22.66
CA LEU A 14 6.21 13.80 23.56
C LEU A 14 6.37 12.84 24.75
N VAL A 15 5.26 12.42 25.34
CA VAL A 15 5.26 11.42 26.40
C VAL A 15 5.83 10.10 25.94
N ILE A 16 5.35 9.59 24.79
CA ILE A 16 5.80 8.30 24.23
C ILE A 16 7.27 8.37 23.81
N ALA A 17 7.67 9.39 23.09
CA ALA A 17 9.04 9.56 22.62
C ALA A 17 10.04 9.64 23.78
N SER A 18 9.69 10.37 24.85
CA SER A 18 10.51 10.45 26.05
C SER A 18 10.56 9.10 26.80
N ALA A 19 9.45 8.35 26.85
CA ALA A 19 9.43 7.01 27.44
C ALA A 19 10.36 6.04 26.69
N LEU A 20 10.35 6.09 25.37
CA LEU A 20 11.19 5.24 24.51
C LEU A 20 12.69 5.63 24.54
N SER A 21 13.01 6.80 25.06
CA SER A 21 14.39 7.30 25.16
C SER A 21 15.09 6.89 26.47
N VAL A 22 14.37 6.29 27.40
CA VAL A 22 14.89 5.82 28.69
C VAL A 22 14.62 4.33 28.86
N GLN A 23 15.30 3.72 29.84
CA GLN A 23 14.96 2.34 30.21
C GLN A 23 13.55 2.31 30.79
N ASP A 24 12.77 1.26 30.45
CA ASP A 24 11.39 1.10 30.95
C ASP A 24 11.34 1.27 32.48
N VAL A 25 10.46 2.13 32.92
CA VAL A 25 10.30 2.43 34.35
C VAL A 25 9.70 1.28 35.17
N ARG A 26 9.11 0.30 34.48
CA ARG A 26 8.52 -0.90 35.09
C ARG A 26 9.62 -1.90 35.39
N ASP A 27 9.80 -2.20 36.67
CA ASP A 27 10.70 -3.27 37.12
C ASP A 27 9.97 -4.61 37.10
N ARG A 28 10.66 -5.66 36.65
CA ARG A 28 10.14 -7.04 36.63
C ARG A 28 11.17 -7.99 37.24
N PRO A 29 11.33 -7.99 38.57
CA PRO A 29 12.28 -8.86 39.26
C PRO A 29 12.01 -10.33 38.96
N MET A 30 13.05 -11.14 38.83
CA MET A 30 12.92 -12.55 38.42
C MET A 30 12.13 -13.38 39.42
N ASP A 31 12.24 -13.06 40.70
CA ASP A 31 11.55 -13.71 41.85
C ASP A 31 10.11 -13.21 42.04
N MET A 32 9.71 -12.10 41.42
CA MET A 32 8.42 -11.46 41.64
C MET A 32 7.69 -11.12 40.32
N GLN A 33 7.99 -11.83 39.23
CA GLN A 33 7.46 -11.51 37.88
C GLN A 33 5.93 -11.48 37.86
N ALA A 34 5.26 -12.48 38.43
CA ALA A 34 3.80 -12.55 38.42
C ALA A 34 3.16 -11.38 39.17
N GLN A 35 3.74 -10.96 40.29
CA GLN A 35 3.25 -9.82 41.06
C GLN A 35 3.48 -8.50 40.32
N ALA A 36 4.64 -8.34 39.67
CA ALA A 36 4.94 -7.18 38.86
C ALA A 36 3.99 -7.09 37.66
N ASP A 37 3.78 -8.19 36.95
CA ASP A 37 2.86 -8.26 35.81
C ASP A 37 1.42 -7.91 36.24
N GLN A 38 0.96 -8.40 37.39
CA GLN A 38 -0.34 -8.06 37.95
C GLN A 38 -0.45 -6.57 38.31
N ALA A 39 0.60 -5.99 38.89
CA ALA A 39 0.62 -4.57 39.24
C ALA A 39 0.64 -3.67 37.99
N HIS A 40 1.29 -4.10 36.92
CA HIS A 40 1.41 -3.36 35.66
C HIS A 40 0.20 -3.51 34.76
N ALA A 41 -0.62 -4.55 34.89
CA ALA A 41 -1.78 -4.83 34.01
C ALA A 41 -2.77 -3.66 33.89
N LYS A 42 -2.86 -2.82 34.95
CA LYS A 42 -3.71 -1.61 34.90
C LYS A 42 -3.25 -0.54 33.93
N PHE A 43 -1.99 -0.58 33.49
CA PHE A 43 -1.42 0.35 32.54
C PHE A 43 -1.52 -0.17 31.11
N ASP A 44 -1.78 -1.46 30.91
CA ASP A 44 -1.79 -2.11 29.61
C ASP A 44 -3.00 -1.66 28.79
N ASP A 45 -2.76 -1.42 27.51
CA ASP A 45 -3.79 -1.20 26.51
C ASP A 45 -4.04 -2.48 25.71
N ASP A 46 -5.20 -2.57 25.06
CA ASP A 46 -5.57 -3.74 24.28
C ASP A 46 -4.73 -3.92 23.02
N ARG A 47 -4.27 -2.82 22.43
CA ARG A 47 -3.71 -2.77 21.08
C ARG A 47 -2.33 -2.13 20.98
N SER A 48 -1.88 -1.39 22.01
CA SER A 48 -0.70 -0.56 21.89
C SER A 48 0.04 -0.38 23.21
N GLU A 49 1.32 -0.74 23.22
CA GLU A 49 2.21 -0.40 24.32
C GLU A 49 2.49 1.12 24.37
N PHE A 50 2.36 1.83 23.23
CA PHE A 50 2.46 3.30 23.23
C PHE A 50 1.34 3.94 24.03
N SER A 51 0.10 3.46 23.85
CA SER A 51 -1.05 3.89 24.67
C SER A 51 -0.84 3.52 26.14
N GLY A 52 -0.21 2.40 26.42
CA GLY A 52 0.16 1.99 27.78
C GLY A 52 1.09 3.00 28.48
N TYR A 53 2.04 3.58 27.78
CA TYR A 53 2.89 4.65 28.32
C TYR A 53 2.10 5.90 28.70
N LEU A 54 1.07 6.26 27.95
CA LEU A 54 0.21 7.40 28.27
C LEU A 54 -0.57 7.14 29.58
N THR A 55 -1.11 5.96 29.74
CA THR A 55 -1.81 5.54 30.98
C THR A 55 -0.87 5.56 32.18
N LEU A 56 0.34 5.03 32.01
CA LEU A 56 1.37 5.00 33.04
C LEU A 56 1.84 6.43 33.41
N TRP A 57 2.06 7.29 32.41
CA TRP A 57 2.44 8.69 32.63
C TRP A 57 1.40 9.47 33.42
N LYS A 58 0.14 9.30 33.05
CA LYS A 58 -0.98 9.90 33.78
C LYS A 58 -1.00 9.45 35.22
N TRP A 59 -0.91 8.13 35.48
CA TRP A 59 -0.91 7.59 36.80
C TRP A 59 0.26 8.10 37.67
N ILE A 60 1.48 8.15 37.13
CA ILE A 60 2.68 8.68 37.81
C ILE A 60 2.50 10.14 38.22
N ASN A 61 1.87 10.94 37.39
CA ASN A 61 1.68 12.38 37.63
C ASN A 61 0.50 12.65 38.56
N ASP A 62 -0.61 11.92 38.41
CA ASP A 62 -1.78 12.04 39.32
C ASP A 62 -1.38 11.70 40.75
N ALA A 63 -0.59 10.64 40.94
CA ALA A 63 -0.07 10.23 42.27
C ALA A 63 0.81 11.32 42.93
N LYS A 64 1.42 12.20 42.17
CA LYS A 64 2.23 13.32 42.68
C LYS A 64 1.42 14.60 42.97
N GLY A 65 0.14 14.62 42.69
CA GLY A 65 -0.77 15.73 42.94
C GLY A 65 -1.34 16.37 41.67
N GLY A 66 -1.77 15.53 40.73
CA GLY A 66 -2.59 15.98 39.58
C GLY A 66 -3.95 16.55 40.02
N GLU A 67 -4.67 17.14 39.10
CA GLU A 67 -5.98 17.74 39.33
C GLU A 67 -6.93 16.76 40.09
N GLY A 68 -7.40 17.16 41.25
CA GLY A 68 -8.38 16.41 42.04
C GLY A 68 -7.83 15.33 42.96
N THR A 69 -6.52 15.14 43.09
CA THR A 69 -5.91 14.16 43.98
C THR A 69 -5.17 14.83 45.13
N HIS A 70 -5.24 14.21 46.36
CA HIS A 70 -4.42 14.65 47.47
C HIS A 70 -2.94 14.44 47.17
N LYS A 71 -2.15 15.50 47.25
CA LYS A 71 -0.70 15.45 47.00
C LYS A 71 -0.02 14.56 48.04
N LEU A 72 0.56 13.47 47.60
CA LEU A 72 1.36 12.60 48.45
C LEU A 72 2.67 13.27 48.88
N SER A 73 3.16 12.99 50.11
CA SER A 73 4.53 13.34 50.45
C SER A 73 5.52 12.56 49.55
N ASN A 74 6.74 13.06 49.42
CA ASN A 74 7.77 12.37 48.65
C ASN A 74 7.98 10.91 49.07
N ARG A 75 7.95 10.65 50.38
CA ARG A 75 8.09 9.30 50.94
C ARG A 75 6.92 8.40 50.55
N GLN A 76 5.69 8.90 50.66
CA GLN A 76 4.49 8.14 50.27
C GLN A 76 4.48 7.87 48.75
N TYR A 77 4.89 8.84 47.98
CA TYR A 77 5.01 8.70 46.52
C TYR A 77 6.03 7.64 46.13
N GLU A 78 7.23 7.67 46.71
CA GLU A 78 8.25 6.65 46.46
C GLU A 78 7.79 5.25 46.88
N GLN A 79 7.08 5.15 48.00
CA GLN A 79 6.50 3.91 48.48
C GLN A 79 5.43 3.37 47.54
N LEU A 80 4.56 4.24 47.01
CA LEU A 80 3.51 3.88 46.02
C LEU A 80 4.15 3.33 44.76
N LEU A 81 5.15 4.01 44.21
CA LEU A 81 5.88 3.54 43.00
C LEU A 81 6.51 2.17 43.26
N ARG A 82 7.20 1.99 44.40
CA ARG A 82 7.85 0.72 44.75
C ARG A 82 6.85 -0.42 44.88
N GLN A 83 5.70 -0.19 45.50
CA GLN A 83 4.62 -1.17 45.64
C GLN A 83 4.03 -1.61 44.29
N ASN A 84 4.14 -0.77 43.28
CA ASN A 84 3.69 -1.05 41.94
C ASN A 84 4.83 -1.43 40.99
N PHE A 85 6.00 -1.78 41.49
CA PHE A 85 7.18 -2.14 40.72
C PHE A 85 7.55 -1.08 39.68
N VAL A 86 7.45 0.20 40.05
CA VAL A 86 7.85 1.34 39.22
C VAL A 86 9.09 1.98 39.81
N ASN A 87 10.13 2.10 39.02
CA ASN A 87 11.45 2.58 39.43
C ASN A 87 11.48 4.11 39.44
N ILE A 88 11.60 4.70 40.64
CA ILE A 88 11.60 6.16 40.82
C ILE A 88 12.73 6.88 40.07
N ARG A 89 13.90 6.24 39.96
CA ARG A 89 15.06 6.84 39.29
C ARG A 89 14.78 6.98 37.81
N ARG A 90 14.28 5.92 37.16
CA ARG A 90 13.91 5.94 35.74
C ARG A 90 12.70 6.86 35.47
N VAL A 91 11.78 7.02 36.40
CA VAL A 91 10.70 8.01 36.32
C VAL A 91 11.26 9.43 36.28
N ARG A 92 12.30 9.71 37.09
CA ARG A 92 12.98 11.02 37.07
C ARG A 92 13.64 11.25 35.70
N GLU A 93 14.38 10.27 35.21
CA GLU A 93 15.02 10.31 33.87
C GLU A 93 13.97 10.54 32.77
N TRP A 94 12.83 9.85 32.82
CA TRP A 94 11.73 10.05 31.87
C TRP A 94 11.19 11.49 31.90
N ARG A 95 10.96 12.02 33.09
CA ARG A 95 10.51 13.41 33.26
C ARG A 95 11.52 14.42 32.73
N ASP A 96 12.80 14.16 32.95
CA ASP A 96 13.88 15.04 32.47
C ASP A 96 13.91 15.09 30.93
N ILE A 97 13.82 13.94 30.27
CA ILE A 97 13.74 13.87 28.81
C ILE A 97 12.46 14.52 28.28
N TYR A 98 11.31 14.25 28.92
CA TYR A 98 10.05 14.90 28.56
C TYR A 98 10.17 16.42 28.65
N SER A 99 10.74 16.94 29.71
CA SER A 99 10.95 18.39 29.92
C SER A 99 11.86 18.99 28.87
N GLN A 100 12.93 18.28 28.47
CA GLN A 100 13.82 18.71 27.41
C GLN A 100 13.08 18.80 26.06
N LEU A 101 12.32 17.76 25.69
CA LEU A 101 11.52 17.76 24.46
C LEU A 101 10.46 18.87 24.47
N HIS A 102 9.80 19.07 25.58
CA HIS A 102 8.82 20.15 25.76
C HIS A 102 9.46 21.55 25.60
N THR A 103 10.68 21.73 26.12
CA THR A 103 11.44 22.98 25.92
C THR A 103 11.72 23.23 24.44
N VAL A 104 12.16 22.22 23.70
CA VAL A 104 12.38 22.32 22.25
C VAL A 104 11.10 22.73 21.52
N VAL A 105 9.96 22.16 21.89
CA VAL A 105 8.66 22.49 21.33
C VAL A 105 8.31 23.98 21.61
N ALA A 106 8.55 24.43 22.84
CA ALA A 106 8.30 25.82 23.25
C ALA A 106 9.22 26.82 22.52
N GLU A 107 10.50 26.51 22.35
CA GLU A 107 11.47 27.33 21.60
C GLU A 107 11.04 27.51 20.14
N HIS A 108 10.48 26.46 19.53
CA HIS A 108 9.92 26.55 18.18
C HIS A 108 8.54 27.22 18.13
N LYS A 109 8.01 27.68 19.26
CA LYS A 109 6.66 28.28 19.38
C LYS A 109 5.54 27.37 18.85
N TRP A 110 5.75 26.07 18.94
CA TRP A 110 4.72 25.11 18.55
C TRP A 110 3.67 25.00 19.66
N ARG A 111 2.42 24.94 19.25
CA ARG A 111 1.31 24.73 20.19
C ARG A 111 1.09 23.25 20.40
N LEU A 112 0.80 22.90 21.64
CA LEU A 112 0.28 21.60 21.99
C LEU A 112 -1.14 21.44 21.44
N ASN A 113 -1.64 20.19 21.37
CA ASN A 113 -2.98 19.96 20.85
C ASN A 113 -4.06 20.50 21.81
N ALA A 114 -5.17 20.98 21.23
CA ALA A 114 -6.28 21.54 21.99
C ALA A 114 -7.17 20.48 22.67
N ALA A 115 -7.13 19.25 22.17
CA ALA A 115 -7.89 18.11 22.67
C ALA A 115 -7.04 16.84 22.65
N PRO A 116 -7.36 15.84 23.49
CA PRO A 116 -6.66 14.55 23.45
C PRO A 116 -6.71 13.93 22.06
N ALA A 117 -5.56 13.47 21.57
CA ALA A 117 -5.46 12.87 20.27
C ALA A 117 -6.07 11.46 20.24
N SER A 118 -6.61 11.07 19.09
CA SER A 118 -7.14 9.74 18.85
C SER A 118 -6.01 8.71 18.72
N TYR A 119 -6.37 7.42 18.83
CA TYR A 119 -5.45 6.32 18.57
C TYR A 119 -4.76 6.47 17.20
N GLU A 120 -5.53 6.79 16.17
CA GLU A 120 -5.03 6.95 14.81
C GLU A 120 -4.02 8.10 14.69
N GLN A 121 -4.33 9.28 15.20
CA GLN A 121 -3.43 10.43 15.17
C GLN A 121 -2.08 10.14 15.83
N ILE A 122 -2.10 9.50 17.01
CA ILE A 122 -0.90 9.12 17.76
C ILE A 122 -0.08 8.11 16.97
N HIS A 123 -0.73 7.04 16.51
CA HIS A 123 -0.02 5.91 15.89
C HIS A 123 0.47 6.21 14.47
N LEU A 124 -0.25 7.03 13.69
CA LEU A 124 0.27 7.56 12.42
C LEU A 124 1.53 8.40 12.64
N SER A 125 1.53 9.23 13.69
CA SER A 125 2.69 10.05 14.04
C SER A 125 3.89 9.21 14.45
N MET A 126 3.67 8.17 15.27
CA MET A 126 4.73 7.24 15.67
C MET A 126 5.22 6.41 14.47
N LEU A 127 4.31 5.91 13.65
CA LEU A 127 4.61 5.09 12.48
C LEU A 127 5.49 5.83 11.47
N SER A 128 5.29 7.13 11.29
CA SER A 128 6.11 7.94 10.36
C SER A 128 7.61 7.89 10.65
N GLY A 129 7.98 7.69 11.90
CA GLY A 129 9.38 7.53 12.33
C GLY A 129 9.84 6.07 12.46
N LEU A 130 8.95 5.10 12.30
CA LEU A 130 9.19 3.69 12.59
C LEU A 130 8.87 2.76 11.40
N LEU A 131 8.81 3.28 10.18
CA LEU A 131 8.45 2.50 8.98
C LEU A 131 9.37 1.30 8.72
N GLY A 132 10.60 1.33 9.20
CA GLY A 132 11.51 0.18 9.14
C GLY A 132 11.23 -0.93 10.16
N ASN A 133 10.37 -0.68 11.15
CA ASN A 133 10.07 -1.58 12.25
C ASN A 133 8.63 -2.14 12.19
N ILE A 134 8.06 -2.20 11.02
CA ILE A 134 6.73 -2.80 10.80
C ILE A 134 6.84 -4.32 10.69
N GLY A 135 5.75 -5.01 11.01
CA GLY A 135 5.65 -6.45 10.87
C GLY A 135 4.26 -6.88 10.42
N TRP A 136 4.25 -7.89 9.56
CA TRP A 136 3.05 -8.58 9.13
C TRP A 136 3.06 -10.00 9.68
N LYS A 137 1.97 -10.39 10.36
CA LYS A 137 1.86 -11.70 10.97
C LYS A 137 1.83 -12.79 9.92
N THR A 138 2.77 -13.74 10.01
CA THR A 138 2.81 -14.90 9.11
C THR A 138 1.65 -15.87 9.42
N GLU A 139 1.17 -16.54 8.39
CA GLU A 139 0.18 -17.61 8.53
C GLU A 139 0.92 -18.93 8.76
N GLY A 140 0.51 -19.71 9.76
CA GLY A 140 1.13 -21.00 10.08
C GLY A 140 0.76 -21.55 11.45
N ASP A 141 1.41 -22.62 11.88
CA ASP A 141 1.21 -23.35 13.12
C ASP A 141 1.43 -22.50 14.39
N GLU A 142 1.18 -23.05 15.57
CA GLU A 142 1.27 -22.34 16.87
C GLU A 142 2.57 -21.54 17.08
N VAL A 143 3.71 -22.03 16.55
CA VAL A 143 4.99 -21.32 16.62
C VAL A 143 4.99 -20.07 15.74
N ALA A 144 4.31 -20.11 14.60
CA ALA A 144 4.13 -18.98 13.70
C ALA A 144 3.16 -17.92 14.26
N GLN A 145 2.36 -18.24 15.29
CA GLN A 145 1.44 -17.27 15.89
C GLN A 145 2.12 -16.07 16.54
N THR A 146 3.39 -16.17 16.85
CA THR A 146 4.20 -15.09 17.45
C THR A 146 5.22 -14.51 16.47
N GLU A 147 5.36 -15.08 15.28
CA GLU A 147 6.30 -14.64 14.24
C GLU A 147 5.68 -13.59 13.33
N TYR A 148 6.45 -12.57 13.05
CA TYR A 148 6.13 -11.49 12.11
C TYR A 148 7.21 -11.39 11.05
N LEU A 149 6.78 -11.22 9.81
CA LEU A 149 7.65 -10.83 8.73
C LEU A 149 7.82 -9.31 8.76
N GLY A 150 9.03 -8.86 8.92
CA GLY A 150 9.40 -7.45 8.95
C GLY A 150 9.99 -6.94 7.66
N ALA A 151 10.46 -5.70 7.69
CA ALA A 151 11.14 -5.05 6.57
C ALA A 151 12.31 -5.88 6.07
N ARG A 152 12.50 -5.91 4.73
CA ARG A 152 13.61 -6.60 4.06
C ARG A 152 13.69 -8.12 4.31
N GLY A 153 12.54 -8.73 4.60
CA GLY A 153 12.46 -10.18 4.84
C GLY A 153 12.93 -10.64 6.22
N ILE A 154 13.22 -9.72 7.13
CA ILE A 154 13.62 -10.06 8.49
C ILE A 154 12.42 -10.61 9.24
N LYS A 155 12.60 -11.75 9.91
CA LYS A 155 11.58 -12.34 10.77
C LYS A 155 11.88 -12.03 12.22
N PHE A 156 10.86 -11.64 12.97
CA PHE A 156 10.98 -11.36 14.39
C PHE A 156 9.77 -11.86 15.16
N HIS A 157 9.91 -11.99 16.47
CA HIS A 157 8.85 -12.45 17.36
C HIS A 157 8.42 -11.31 18.29
N ARG A 158 7.18 -11.37 18.74
CA ARG A 158 6.74 -10.52 19.84
C ARG A 158 7.56 -10.84 21.10
N HIS A 159 8.07 -9.81 21.76
CA HIS A 159 8.79 -9.99 23.01
C HIS A 159 7.89 -10.64 24.08
N PRO A 160 8.36 -11.64 24.84
CA PRO A 160 7.55 -12.32 25.86
C PRO A 160 7.00 -11.40 26.97
N GLY A 161 7.73 -10.31 27.25
CA GLY A 161 7.32 -9.30 28.22
C GLY A 161 6.51 -8.14 27.63
N ALA A 162 5.89 -8.30 26.47
CA ALA A 162 5.07 -7.25 25.88
C ALA A 162 3.83 -6.96 26.74
N HIS A 163 3.56 -5.68 26.97
CA HIS A 163 2.50 -5.17 27.83
C HIS A 163 1.23 -4.85 27.04
N LEU A 164 0.54 -5.89 26.57
CA LEU A 164 -0.74 -5.79 25.85
C LEU A 164 -1.77 -6.70 26.53
N ARG A 165 -3.01 -6.21 26.68
CA ARG A 165 -4.13 -7.01 27.19
C ARG A 165 -4.57 -8.07 26.20
N LYS A 166 -4.52 -7.77 24.91
CA LYS A 166 -4.91 -8.66 23.81
C LYS A 166 -3.72 -9.04 22.95
N LYS A 167 -3.85 -10.13 22.22
CA LYS A 167 -2.85 -10.50 21.22
C LYS A 167 -2.79 -9.43 20.13
N PRO A 168 -1.58 -9.07 19.67
CA PRO A 168 -1.44 -8.10 18.58
C PRO A 168 -2.11 -8.59 17.29
N GLY A 169 -2.53 -7.62 16.47
CA GLY A 169 -3.16 -7.86 15.20
C GLY A 169 -2.22 -8.37 14.11
N ARG A 170 -2.73 -8.40 12.89
CA ARG A 170 -1.99 -8.86 11.70
C ARG A 170 -0.86 -7.91 11.31
N TRP A 171 -1.07 -6.60 11.45
CA TRP A 171 -0.07 -5.57 11.20
C TRP A 171 0.31 -4.89 12.50
N ILE A 172 1.60 -4.77 12.73
CA ILE A 172 2.16 -4.11 13.92
C ILE A 172 3.32 -3.19 13.53
N VAL A 173 3.60 -2.26 14.41
CA VAL A 173 4.85 -1.50 14.45
C VAL A 173 5.54 -1.76 15.78
N CYS A 174 6.86 -1.81 15.80
CA CYS A 174 7.67 -1.94 16.99
C CYS A 174 8.49 -0.67 17.23
N ALA A 175 8.70 -0.30 18.48
CA ALA A 175 9.62 0.77 18.84
C ALA A 175 11.07 0.39 18.50
N GLU A 176 11.43 -0.86 18.79
CA GLU A 176 12.77 -1.39 18.53
C GLU A 176 12.74 -2.90 18.23
N LEU A 177 13.76 -3.35 17.51
CA LEU A 177 14.05 -4.78 17.33
C LEU A 177 15.30 -5.12 18.13
N VAL A 178 15.19 -6.11 19.01
CA VAL A 178 16.26 -6.52 19.94
C VAL A 178 16.63 -7.97 19.69
N GLU A 179 17.90 -8.21 19.44
CA GLU A 179 18.44 -9.56 19.28
C GLU A 179 18.92 -10.10 20.62
N THR A 180 18.40 -11.26 20.99
CA THR A 180 18.84 -12.04 22.15
C THR A 180 19.06 -13.48 21.71
N THR A 181 18.27 -14.45 22.16
CA THR A 181 18.23 -15.81 21.57
C THR A 181 17.53 -15.84 20.21
N ARG A 182 16.66 -14.89 20.00
CA ARG A 182 15.94 -14.59 18.74
C ARG A 182 15.80 -13.09 18.59
N LEU A 183 15.38 -12.65 17.43
CA LEU A 183 15.02 -11.25 17.21
C LEU A 183 13.61 -11.00 17.74
N PHE A 184 13.47 -10.03 18.64
CA PHE A 184 12.20 -9.65 19.25
C PHE A 184 11.83 -8.21 18.96
N GLY A 185 10.55 -7.97 18.67
CA GLY A 185 9.96 -6.64 18.66
C GLY A 185 9.50 -6.21 20.06
N ARG A 186 9.93 -5.04 20.49
CA ARG A 186 9.52 -4.36 21.73
C ARG A 186 8.78 -3.07 21.42
N GLY A 187 7.88 -2.67 22.32
CA GLY A 187 7.04 -1.49 22.13
C GLY A 187 6.10 -1.68 20.95
N ILE A 188 5.22 -2.66 21.06
CA ILE A 188 4.35 -3.12 19.97
C ILE A 188 3.07 -2.31 19.95
N ALA A 189 2.64 -1.89 18.76
CA ALA A 189 1.33 -1.32 18.53
C ALA A 189 0.69 -1.87 17.26
N ASN A 190 -0.62 -2.10 17.31
CA ASN A 190 -1.40 -2.45 16.12
C ASN A 190 -1.51 -1.25 15.19
N ILE A 191 -1.34 -1.51 13.90
CA ILE A 191 -1.51 -0.52 12.83
C ILE A 191 -2.44 -1.06 11.75
N GLU A 192 -2.94 -0.14 10.92
CA GLU A 192 -3.72 -0.47 9.75
C GLU A 192 -2.85 -0.35 8.50
N PRO A 193 -2.97 -1.27 7.51
CA PRO A 193 -2.15 -1.22 6.31
C PRO A 193 -2.36 0.07 5.50
N GLN A 194 -3.54 0.70 5.57
CA GLN A 194 -3.84 1.98 4.93
C GLN A 194 -2.96 3.12 5.45
N TRP A 195 -2.53 3.05 6.72
CA TRP A 195 -1.63 4.04 7.29
C TRP A 195 -0.24 4.01 6.65
N LEU A 196 0.19 2.83 6.18
CA LEU A 196 1.44 2.69 5.43
C LEU A 196 1.40 3.41 4.07
N GLU A 197 0.20 3.51 3.47
CA GLU A 197 0.00 4.28 2.26
C GLU A 197 0.08 5.78 2.52
N GLU A 198 -0.38 6.23 3.67
CA GLU A 198 -0.42 7.64 4.05
C GLU A 198 0.97 8.16 4.45
N VAL A 199 1.59 7.54 5.45
CA VAL A 199 2.89 8.03 5.97
C VAL A 199 4.09 7.43 5.27
N GLY A 200 3.93 6.33 4.56
CA GLY A 200 4.97 5.61 3.82
C GLY A 200 4.90 5.75 2.30
N ALA A 201 4.04 6.63 1.76
CA ALA A 201 3.81 6.78 0.32
C ALA A 201 5.10 6.92 -0.50
N HIS A 202 6.07 7.67 0.01
CA HIS A 202 7.37 7.92 -0.63
C HIS A 202 8.29 6.69 -0.68
N LEU A 203 7.99 5.65 0.08
CA LEU A 203 8.73 4.38 0.15
C LEU A 203 7.99 3.22 -0.55
N LEU A 204 6.73 3.41 -0.89
CA LEU A 204 5.94 2.39 -1.57
C LEU A 204 6.46 2.15 -2.99
N ARG A 205 6.66 0.88 -3.32
CA ARG A 205 6.91 0.43 -4.69
C ARG A 205 5.63 -0.16 -5.25
N LYS A 206 5.11 0.51 -6.27
CA LYS A 206 3.89 0.10 -6.97
C LYS A 206 4.23 -0.64 -8.26
N GLN A 207 3.51 -1.71 -8.52
CA GLN A 207 3.59 -2.51 -9.74
C GLN A 207 2.19 -2.71 -10.29
N LEU A 208 2.05 -2.60 -11.61
CA LEU A 208 0.82 -2.90 -12.32
C LEU A 208 0.97 -4.28 -12.95
N LEU A 209 0.01 -5.12 -12.67
CA LEU A 209 -0.04 -6.51 -13.14
C LEU A 209 -1.30 -6.70 -13.98
N ASP A 210 -1.22 -7.61 -14.95
CA ASP A 210 -2.35 -8.08 -15.74
C ASP A 210 -3.20 -6.96 -16.35
N PRO A 211 -2.63 -6.06 -17.19
CA PRO A 211 -3.44 -5.10 -17.94
C PRO A 211 -4.43 -5.84 -18.85
N HIS A 212 -5.70 -5.52 -18.75
CA HIS A 212 -6.75 -6.16 -19.56
C HIS A 212 -7.95 -5.24 -19.78
N TRP A 213 -8.71 -5.55 -20.81
CA TRP A 213 -9.98 -4.90 -21.07
C TRP A 213 -11.05 -5.39 -20.10
N GLU A 214 -11.74 -4.47 -19.45
CA GLU A 214 -12.86 -4.80 -18.58
C GLU A 214 -14.19 -4.36 -19.23
N LYS A 215 -14.92 -5.31 -19.75
CA LYS A 215 -16.18 -5.12 -20.47
C LYS A 215 -17.22 -4.30 -19.70
N LYS A 216 -17.40 -4.56 -18.40
CA LYS A 216 -18.39 -3.86 -17.56
C LYS A 216 -18.07 -2.38 -17.38
N ALA A 217 -16.83 -2.04 -17.22
CA ALA A 217 -16.38 -0.68 -17.06
C ALA A 217 -16.13 0.02 -18.40
N ALA A 218 -16.00 -0.75 -19.48
CA ALA A 218 -15.62 -0.30 -20.81
C ALA A 218 -14.28 0.49 -20.79
N GLU A 219 -13.31 -0.04 -20.03
CA GLU A 219 -11.97 0.54 -19.91
C GLU A 219 -10.89 -0.53 -19.74
N VAL A 220 -9.65 -0.15 -20.03
CA VAL A 220 -8.50 -1.01 -19.73
C VAL A 220 -8.08 -0.77 -18.31
N VAL A 221 -8.01 -1.84 -17.53
CA VAL A 221 -7.63 -1.83 -16.11
C VAL A 221 -6.40 -2.69 -15.89
N ALA A 222 -5.69 -2.40 -14.81
CA ALA A 222 -4.63 -3.25 -14.31
C ALA A 222 -4.81 -3.48 -12.81
N LEU A 223 -4.15 -4.50 -12.28
CA LEU A 223 -4.15 -4.82 -10.85
C LEU A 223 -2.90 -4.24 -10.21
N GLU A 224 -3.09 -3.23 -9.38
CA GLU A 224 -2.00 -2.59 -8.64
C GLU A 224 -1.64 -3.40 -7.40
N ARG A 225 -0.36 -3.62 -7.23
CA ARG A 225 0.26 -4.18 -6.03
C ARG A 225 1.26 -3.18 -5.48
N ALA A 226 1.22 -2.93 -4.17
CA ALA A 226 2.18 -2.08 -3.50
C ALA A 226 2.96 -2.83 -2.43
N THR A 227 4.25 -2.57 -2.36
CA THR A 227 5.16 -3.14 -1.36
C THR A 227 5.91 -2.04 -0.63
N LEU A 228 6.14 -2.25 0.67
CA LEU A 228 6.99 -1.41 1.51
C LEU A 228 8.09 -2.28 2.11
N TYR A 229 9.34 -2.01 1.78
CA TYR A 229 10.49 -2.83 2.17
C TYR A 229 10.31 -4.34 1.92
N GLY A 230 9.62 -4.70 0.84
CA GLY A 230 9.33 -6.09 0.48
C GLY A 230 8.04 -6.68 1.08
N LEU A 231 7.42 -6.00 2.03
CA LEU A 231 6.12 -6.40 2.57
C LEU A 231 4.99 -5.97 1.62
N VAL A 232 4.08 -6.86 1.32
CA VAL A 232 2.91 -6.55 0.50
C VAL A 232 1.89 -5.80 1.35
N VAL A 233 1.73 -4.51 1.07
CA VAL A 233 0.76 -3.65 1.76
C VAL A 233 -0.64 -3.90 1.24
N TYR A 234 -0.78 -3.97 -0.09
CA TYR A 234 -1.98 -4.43 -0.78
C TYR A 234 -1.64 -5.04 -2.13
N SER A 235 -2.55 -5.84 -2.66
CA SER A 235 -2.45 -6.46 -3.97
C SER A 235 -3.83 -6.60 -4.60
N GLY A 236 -3.88 -6.59 -5.94
CA GLY A 236 -5.13 -6.76 -6.69
C GLY A 236 -6.05 -5.53 -6.65
N ARG A 237 -5.53 -4.35 -6.35
CA ARG A 237 -6.30 -3.11 -6.43
C ARG A 237 -6.50 -2.73 -7.89
N ARG A 238 -7.74 -2.68 -8.31
CA ARG A 238 -8.10 -2.29 -9.67
C ARG A 238 -7.83 -0.81 -9.90
N VAL A 239 -7.08 -0.49 -10.97
CA VAL A 239 -6.75 0.89 -11.39
C VAL A 239 -6.90 1.05 -12.89
N GLY A 240 -7.27 2.24 -13.37
CA GLY A 240 -7.29 2.56 -14.79
C GLY A 240 -5.88 2.55 -15.37
N PHE A 241 -5.68 1.82 -16.46
CA PHE A 241 -4.38 1.67 -17.09
C PHE A 241 -4.05 2.80 -18.07
N ASP A 242 -5.05 3.50 -18.56
CA ASP A 242 -4.95 4.61 -19.50
C ASP A 242 -4.07 5.77 -19.04
N LYS A 243 -4.02 5.99 -17.72
CA LYS A 243 -3.19 7.04 -17.10
C LYS A 243 -1.70 6.69 -17.00
N VAL A 244 -1.38 5.40 -17.08
CA VAL A 244 -0.02 4.89 -16.90
C VAL A 244 0.64 4.64 -18.25
N ASP A 245 -0.06 3.94 -19.14
CA ASP A 245 0.38 3.68 -20.51
C ASP A 245 -0.80 3.87 -21.47
N PRO A 246 -1.04 5.11 -21.92
CA PRO A 246 -2.15 5.43 -22.83
C PRO A 246 -2.05 4.68 -24.15
N GLN A 247 -0.84 4.44 -24.65
CA GLN A 247 -0.63 3.75 -25.92
C GLN A 247 -1.01 2.29 -25.84
N ALA A 248 -0.53 1.58 -24.82
CA ALA A 248 -0.90 0.18 -24.60
C ALA A 248 -2.39 0.03 -24.26
N ALA A 249 -2.95 0.95 -23.48
CA ALA A 249 -4.38 0.97 -23.18
C ALA A 249 -5.22 1.14 -24.45
N ARG A 250 -4.82 2.03 -25.36
CA ARG A 250 -5.48 2.26 -26.63
C ARG A 250 -5.42 1.02 -27.53
N GLU A 251 -4.27 0.39 -27.64
CA GLU A 251 -4.13 -0.84 -28.40
C GLU A 251 -5.06 -1.95 -27.87
N MET A 252 -5.07 -2.17 -26.56
CA MET A 252 -5.94 -3.16 -25.93
C MET A 252 -7.42 -2.82 -26.14
N PHE A 253 -7.79 -1.55 -26.02
CA PHE A 253 -9.15 -1.09 -26.30
C PHE A 253 -9.57 -1.41 -27.73
N ILE A 254 -8.76 -1.04 -28.74
CA ILE A 254 -9.09 -1.30 -30.14
C ILE A 254 -9.19 -2.81 -30.39
N ARG A 255 -8.23 -3.60 -29.95
CA ARG A 255 -8.21 -5.06 -30.17
C ARG A 255 -9.38 -5.77 -29.51
N GLN A 256 -9.67 -5.46 -28.27
CA GLN A 256 -10.66 -6.21 -27.48
C GLN A 256 -12.07 -5.64 -27.63
N ALA A 257 -12.24 -4.33 -27.60
CA ALA A 257 -13.55 -3.72 -27.70
C ALA A 257 -14.05 -3.62 -29.16
N LEU A 258 -13.20 -3.20 -30.10
CA LEU A 258 -13.64 -2.91 -31.48
C LEU A 258 -13.41 -4.09 -32.42
N VAL A 259 -12.25 -4.73 -32.38
CA VAL A 259 -11.94 -5.89 -33.27
C VAL A 259 -12.67 -7.13 -32.78
N ALA A 260 -12.50 -7.49 -31.50
CA ALA A 260 -13.16 -8.68 -30.93
C ALA A 260 -14.62 -8.44 -30.54
N GLY A 261 -15.10 -7.19 -30.54
CA GLY A 261 -16.50 -6.86 -30.20
C GLY A 261 -16.88 -7.13 -28.75
N ASP A 262 -15.89 -7.20 -27.83
CA ASP A 262 -16.15 -7.49 -26.41
C ASP A 262 -16.71 -6.27 -25.68
N LEU A 263 -17.96 -5.94 -25.99
CA LEU A 263 -18.73 -4.83 -25.45
C LEU A 263 -20.03 -5.33 -24.80
N LEU A 264 -20.57 -4.56 -23.86
CA LEU A 264 -21.92 -4.83 -23.37
C LEU A 264 -22.94 -4.62 -24.48
N PRO A 265 -24.03 -5.42 -24.52
CA PRO A 265 -25.05 -5.32 -25.56
C PRO A 265 -25.63 -3.91 -25.75
N GLU A 266 -25.77 -3.14 -24.66
CA GLU A 266 -26.29 -1.77 -24.72
C GLU A 266 -25.32 -0.82 -25.41
N MET A 267 -24.03 -0.98 -25.21
CA MET A 267 -22.99 -0.18 -25.88
C MET A 267 -22.87 -0.58 -27.34
N HIS A 268 -22.89 -1.89 -27.62
CA HIS A 268 -22.86 -2.41 -28.99
C HIS A 268 -24.01 -1.87 -29.84
N LYS A 269 -25.25 -1.79 -29.27
CA LYS A 269 -26.40 -1.19 -29.94
C LYS A 269 -26.25 0.28 -30.29
N ARG A 270 -25.45 1.03 -29.50
CA ARG A 270 -25.18 2.45 -29.73
C ARG A 270 -24.06 2.70 -30.74
N LEU A 271 -23.39 1.63 -31.21
CA LEU A 271 -22.29 1.66 -32.16
C LEU A 271 -22.66 0.84 -33.41
N PRO A 272 -23.56 1.35 -34.30
CA PRO A 272 -24.14 0.58 -35.38
C PRO A 272 -23.11 0.09 -36.43
N PHE A 273 -21.94 0.72 -36.53
CA PHE A 273 -20.87 0.23 -37.39
C PHE A 273 -20.37 -1.16 -37.00
N LEU A 274 -20.38 -1.51 -35.70
CA LEU A 274 -19.96 -2.84 -35.24
C LEU A 274 -20.83 -3.93 -35.80
N ALA A 275 -22.15 -3.79 -35.73
CA ALA A 275 -23.08 -4.77 -36.29
C ALA A 275 -22.98 -4.86 -37.83
N ALA A 276 -22.68 -3.75 -38.51
CA ALA A 276 -22.44 -3.73 -39.95
C ALA A 276 -21.15 -4.48 -40.29
N ASN A 277 -20.08 -4.24 -39.55
CA ASN A 277 -18.79 -4.88 -39.77
C ASN A 277 -18.83 -6.39 -39.45
N GLU A 278 -19.50 -6.81 -38.38
CA GLU A 278 -19.72 -8.23 -38.05
C GLU A 278 -20.43 -8.98 -39.16
N LYS A 279 -21.48 -8.37 -39.74
CA LYS A 279 -22.20 -8.96 -40.88
C LYS A 279 -21.32 -9.08 -42.12
N LEU A 280 -20.48 -8.09 -42.40
CA LEU A 280 -19.54 -8.12 -43.51
C LEU A 280 -18.48 -9.20 -43.33
N ILE A 281 -17.88 -9.27 -42.14
CA ILE A 281 -16.88 -10.28 -41.77
C ILE A 281 -17.46 -11.70 -41.93
N ALA A 282 -18.60 -11.96 -41.35
CA ALA A 282 -19.27 -13.25 -41.47
C ALA A 282 -19.62 -13.63 -42.90
N LYS A 283 -19.99 -12.64 -43.75
CA LYS A 283 -20.24 -12.86 -45.16
C LYS A 283 -18.96 -13.25 -45.90
N VAL A 284 -17.86 -12.56 -45.63
CA VAL A 284 -16.56 -12.86 -46.26
C VAL A 284 -16.08 -14.24 -45.85
N GLU A 285 -16.10 -14.58 -44.58
CA GLU A 285 -15.76 -15.90 -44.04
C GLU A 285 -16.60 -17.02 -44.69
N SER A 286 -17.90 -16.82 -44.81
CA SER A 286 -18.78 -17.80 -45.45
C SER A 286 -18.48 -18.02 -46.95
N LEU A 287 -18.00 -16.99 -47.68
CA LEU A 287 -17.57 -17.10 -49.05
C LEU A 287 -16.23 -17.84 -49.19
N GLU A 288 -15.32 -17.61 -48.28
CA GLU A 288 -14.04 -18.35 -48.19
C GLU A 288 -14.27 -19.84 -47.98
N HIS A 289 -15.10 -20.21 -47.06
CA HIS A 289 -15.47 -21.62 -46.78
C HIS A 289 -16.04 -22.31 -48.04
N LYS A 290 -16.80 -21.59 -48.84
CA LYS A 290 -17.41 -22.13 -50.06
C LYS A 290 -16.42 -22.23 -51.24
N SER A 291 -15.42 -21.34 -51.30
CA SER A 291 -14.49 -21.26 -52.42
C SER A 291 -13.26 -22.15 -52.31
N ARG A 292 -13.03 -22.84 -51.17
CA ARG A 292 -11.80 -23.61 -50.86
C ARG A 292 -10.48 -22.86 -51.09
N ARG A 293 -10.52 -21.53 -51.13
CA ARG A 293 -9.31 -20.71 -51.22
C ARG A 293 -8.84 -20.38 -49.82
N GLN A 294 -7.64 -20.81 -49.47
CA GLN A 294 -7.00 -20.50 -48.17
C GLN A 294 -6.36 -19.09 -48.15
N ASP A 295 -6.48 -18.33 -49.23
CA ASP A 295 -5.73 -17.09 -49.45
C ASP A 295 -6.46 -15.85 -48.94
N VAL A 296 -7.69 -15.98 -48.45
CA VAL A 296 -8.55 -14.87 -48.04
C VAL A 296 -9.01 -15.08 -46.58
N LEU A 297 -8.05 -15.25 -45.67
CA LEU A 297 -8.35 -15.21 -44.27
C LEU A 297 -8.61 -13.76 -43.83
N VAL A 298 -9.74 -13.53 -43.18
CA VAL A 298 -9.98 -12.28 -42.43
C VAL A 298 -8.86 -12.14 -41.43
N ASP A 299 -8.06 -11.09 -41.59
CA ASP A 299 -6.90 -10.83 -40.76
C ASP A 299 -7.28 -9.76 -39.71
N GLU A 300 -7.30 -10.17 -38.43
CA GLU A 300 -7.58 -9.27 -37.33
C GLU A 300 -6.61 -8.08 -37.29
N GLU A 301 -5.36 -8.26 -37.75
CA GLU A 301 -4.40 -7.17 -37.84
C GLU A 301 -4.78 -6.10 -38.86
N LEU A 302 -5.42 -6.48 -39.94
CA LEU A 302 -5.95 -5.51 -40.93
C LEU A 302 -7.13 -4.73 -40.32
N ILE A 303 -8.00 -5.41 -39.57
CA ILE A 303 -9.12 -4.76 -38.87
C ILE A 303 -8.59 -3.81 -37.81
N TYR A 304 -7.59 -4.24 -37.03
CA TYR A 304 -6.92 -3.41 -36.05
C TYR A 304 -6.32 -2.16 -36.72
N ALA A 305 -5.53 -2.31 -37.78
CA ALA A 305 -4.91 -1.22 -38.47
C ALA A 305 -5.94 -0.22 -39.07
N PHE A 306 -7.07 -0.72 -39.55
CA PHE A 306 -8.18 0.10 -40.00
C PHE A 306 -8.74 0.99 -38.90
N TYR A 307 -9.03 0.42 -37.70
CA TYR A 307 -9.50 1.20 -36.56
C TYR A 307 -8.42 2.14 -36.03
N ASP A 308 -7.18 1.67 -35.95
CA ASP A 308 -6.07 2.46 -35.45
C ASP A 308 -5.82 3.75 -36.21
N GLN A 309 -6.01 3.72 -37.55
CA GLN A 309 -5.88 4.90 -38.39
C GLN A 309 -7.02 5.91 -38.25
N GLN A 310 -8.22 5.47 -37.87
CA GLN A 310 -9.41 6.32 -37.86
C GLN A 310 -9.82 6.80 -36.44
N VAL A 311 -9.49 6.03 -35.42
CA VAL A 311 -9.77 6.37 -34.04
C VAL A 311 -8.73 7.34 -33.50
N GLN A 312 -9.16 8.43 -32.86
CA GLN A 312 -8.27 9.45 -32.36
C GLN A 312 -7.29 8.86 -31.30
N PRO A 313 -6.05 9.36 -31.23
CA PRO A 313 -5.00 8.81 -30.35
C PRO A 313 -5.35 8.81 -28.86
N GLU A 314 -6.18 9.76 -28.42
CA GLU A 314 -6.54 9.94 -27.02
C GLU A 314 -7.65 8.99 -26.55
N LEU A 315 -8.28 8.27 -27.48
CA LEU A 315 -9.42 7.41 -27.18
C LEU A 315 -8.95 6.00 -26.78
N CYS A 316 -9.05 5.70 -25.50
CA CYS A 316 -8.61 4.43 -24.91
C CYS A 316 -9.67 3.76 -24.02
N ASN A 317 -10.90 4.28 -24.01
CA ASN A 317 -12.02 3.67 -23.28
C ASN A 317 -13.35 3.85 -24.02
N GLY A 318 -14.31 2.98 -23.67
CA GLY A 318 -15.60 2.92 -24.37
C GLY A 318 -16.45 4.18 -24.23
N ARG A 319 -16.40 4.86 -23.08
CA ARG A 319 -17.22 6.06 -22.85
C ARG A 319 -16.74 7.26 -23.68
N SER A 320 -15.45 7.53 -23.69
CA SER A 320 -14.87 8.61 -24.49
C SER A 320 -15.04 8.32 -25.97
N PHE A 321 -14.84 7.06 -26.37
CA PHE A 321 -15.03 6.60 -27.73
C PHE A 321 -16.50 6.76 -28.20
N GLU A 322 -17.47 6.33 -27.41
CA GLU A 322 -18.89 6.47 -27.74
C GLU A 322 -19.29 7.94 -27.93
N ASN A 323 -18.82 8.82 -27.06
CA ASN A 323 -19.10 10.26 -27.17
C ASN A 323 -18.51 10.86 -28.44
N TRP A 324 -17.24 10.53 -28.72
CA TRP A 324 -16.59 10.97 -29.96
C TRP A 324 -17.29 10.43 -31.19
N TYR A 325 -17.60 9.13 -31.22
CA TYR A 325 -18.25 8.47 -32.35
C TYR A 325 -19.61 9.11 -32.66
N ARG A 326 -20.40 9.36 -31.63
CA ARG A 326 -21.72 10.00 -31.78
C ARG A 326 -21.64 11.35 -32.49
N ALA A 327 -20.66 12.16 -32.12
CA ALA A 327 -20.45 13.45 -32.78
C ALA A 327 -19.88 13.32 -34.20
N ALA A 328 -18.88 12.47 -34.37
CA ALA A 328 -18.19 12.31 -35.65
C ALA A 328 -19.05 11.61 -36.74
N ALA A 329 -19.91 10.65 -36.32
CA ALA A 329 -20.80 9.93 -37.21
C ALA A 329 -21.91 10.80 -37.81
N GLN A 330 -22.29 11.90 -37.14
CA GLN A 330 -23.23 12.87 -37.71
C GLN A 330 -22.68 13.51 -38.98
N ALA A 331 -21.39 13.82 -39.04
CA ALA A 331 -20.72 14.38 -40.20
C ALA A 331 -20.30 13.31 -41.22
N ARG A 332 -20.04 12.10 -40.76
CA ARG A 332 -19.55 10.98 -41.56
C ARG A 332 -20.31 9.69 -41.24
N PRO A 333 -21.48 9.41 -41.85
CA PRO A 333 -22.30 8.23 -41.57
C PRO A 333 -21.62 6.89 -41.81
N GLU A 334 -20.59 6.86 -42.68
CA GLU A 334 -19.79 5.65 -43.01
C GLU A 334 -18.55 5.50 -42.12
N LEU A 335 -18.39 6.37 -41.12
CA LEU A 335 -17.24 6.32 -40.20
C LEU A 335 -17.14 4.95 -39.56
N LEU A 336 -15.94 4.35 -39.57
CA LEU A 336 -15.60 3.06 -38.99
C LEU A 336 -16.33 1.84 -39.62
N LYS A 337 -17.01 1.98 -40.73
CA LYS A 337 -17.54 0.85 -41.49
C LYS A 337 -16.47 0.28 -42.39
N LEU A 338 -16.21 -1.01 -42.24
CA LEU A 338 -15.30 -1.76 -43.11
C LEU A 338 -15.88 -1.94 -44.49
N THR A 339 -15.02 -1.92 -45.50
CA THR A 339 -15.31 -2.34 -46.85
C THR A 339 -14.68 -3.71 -47.14
N ARG A 340 -15.17 -4.37 -48.20
CA ARG A 340 -14.63 -5.68 -48.56
C ARG A 340 -13.13 -5.61 -48.91
N ASP A 341 -12.70 -4.53 -49.54
CA ASP A 341 -11.30 -4.34 -49.96
C ASP A 341 -10.36 -4.16 -48.76
N GLU A 342 -10.85 -3.60 -47.65
CA GLU A 342 -10.08 -3.44 -46.40
C GLU A 342 -9.89 -4.76 -45.61
N LEU A 343 -10.78 -5.74 -45.83
CA LEU A 343 -10.68 -7.08 -45.24
C LEU A 343 -9.82 -8.05 -46.03
N MET A 344 -9.60 -7.74 -47.34
CA MET A 344 -8.84 -8.60 -48.22
C MET A 344 -7.39 -8.14 -48.24
N ARG A 345 -6.45 -9.06 -48.01
CA ARG A 345 -5.04 -8.75 -48.27
C ARG A 345 -4.86 -8.39 -49.72
N PRO A 346 -4.29 -7.23 -50.04
CA PRO A 346 -3.87 -6.99 -51.43
C PRO A 346 -2.74 -7.95 -51.72
N GLU A 347 -2.96 -8.89 -52.66
CA GLU A 347 -1.86 -9.62 -53.28
C GLU A 347 -0.87 -8.61 -53.77
N ALA A 348 0.33 -8.58 -53.16
CA ALA A 348 1.54 -7.95 -53.65
C ALA A 348 1.44 -6.47 -54.13
N ALA A 349 1.03 -5.55 -53.29
CA ALA A 349 1.44 -4.16 -53.43
C ALA A 349 2.32 -3.80 -52.25
N GLY A 350 3.64 -3.88 -52.43
CA GLY A 350 4.73 -3.57 -51.60
C GLY A 350 4.49 -2.64 -50.38
N ILE A 351 3.90 -3.13 -49.35
CA ILE A 351 4.04 -2.52 -48.03
C ILE A 351 5.24 -3.16 -47.40
N HIS A 352 6.37 -2.47 -47.46
CA HIS A 352 7.60 -2.86 -46.79
C HIS A 352 7.33 -3.02 -45.29
N THR A 353 7.61 -4.21 -44.79
CA THR A 353 7.69 -4.62 -43.38
C THR A 353 8.76 -3.86 -42.58
N SER A 354 9.15 -2.66 -43.00
CA SER A 354 10.19 -1.87 -42.31
C SER A 354 9.67 -0.97 -41.17
N ALA A 355 8.37 -0.99 -40.85
CA ALA A 355 7.80 -0.18 -39.78
C ALA A 355 7.61 -0.95 -38.44
N PHE A 356 7.87 -2.26 -38.41
CA PHE A 356 7.76 -3.08 -37.22
C PHE A 356 9.08 -3.75 -36.81
N GLN A 357 10.14 -2.95 -36.68
CA GLN A 357 11.27 -3.37 -35.86
C GLN A 357 11.00 -2.93 -34.43
N LEU A 358 10.41 -3.84 -33.67
CA LEU A 358 10.53 -3.82 -32.23
C LEU A 358 12.03 -3.86 -31.92
N SER A 359 12.59 -2.76 -31.42
CA SER A 359 13.93 -2.77 -30.87
C SER A 359 13.98 -3.80 -29.76
N PRO A 360 14.87 -4.78 -29.82
CA PRO A 360 15.03 -5.74 -28.73
C PRO A 360 15.50 -4.96 -27.51
N ILE A 361 14.75 -5.06 -26.41
CA ILE A 361 15.17 -4.59 -25.09
C ILE A 361 16.46 -5.35 -24.75
N PRO A 362 17.60 -4.66 -24.52
CA PRO A 362 18.83 -5.35 -24.12
C PRO A 362 18.64 -6.00 -22.76
N ILE A 363 18.68 -7.33 -22.73
CA ILE A 363 18.80 -8.10 -21.50
C ILE A 363 20.19 -7.82 -20.94
N PRO A 364 20.34 -7.28 -19.71
CA PRO A 364 21.66 -7.12 -19.12
C PRO A 364 22.30 -8.49 -18.91
N ALA A 365 23.51 -8.66 -19.44
CA ALA A 365 24.29 -9.87 -19.29
C ALA A 365 24.59 -10.15 -17.79
N PRO A 366 24.63 -11.43 -17.37
CA PRO A 366 25.01 -11.76 -16.00
C PRO A 366 26.45 -11.38 -15.74
N THR A 367 26.68 -10.58 -14.71
CA THR A 367 28.02 -10.23 -14.21
C THR A 367 28.70 -11.47 -13.69
N THR A 368 29.68 -11.96 -14.43
CA THR A 368 30.58 -13.03 -14.01
C THR A 368 31.53 -12.45 -12.96
N THR A 369 31.35 -12.82 -11.71
CA THR A 369 32.32 -12.58 -10.65
C THR A 369 33.54 -13.47 -10.88
N LEU A 370 34.64 -12.87 -11.33
CA LEU A 370 35.95 -13.50 -11.33
C LEU A 370 36.48 -13.52 -9.89
N SER A 371 36.56 -14.70 -9.32
CA SER A 371 37.33 -15.00 -8.13
C SER A 371 38.81 -14.88 -8.45
N HIS A 372 39.50 -13.89 -7.89
CA HIS A 372 40.96 -13.92 -7.75
C HIS A 372 41.32 -14.56 -6.41
N GLN A 373 41.73 -15.83 -6.47
CA GLN A 373 42.69 -16.38 -5.53
C GLN A 373 44.07 -15.91 -5.95
N SER A 374 44.84 -15.36 -5.04
CA SER A 374 46.31 -15.51 -5.01
C SER A 374 46.90 -14.96 -3.71
N ALA A 375 47.68 -15.87 -3.06
CA ALA A 375 48.80 -15.72 -2.13
C ALA A 375 48.51 -15.07 -0.77
#